data_3e50c3d55d6d53b790750e202f7d1aee
#
_entry.id   3e50c3d55d6d53b790750e202f7d1aee
#
_cell.length_a   1.000
_cell.length_b   1.000
_cell.length_c   1.000
_cell.angle_alpha   90.00
_cell.angle_beta   90.00
_cell.angle_gamma   90.00
#
_symmetry.space_group_name_H-M   'P 1'
#
loop_
_entity.id
_entity.type
_entity.pdbx_description
1 polymer ?
#
loop_
_entity_poly.entity_id
_entity_poly.type
_entity_poly.pdbx_seq_one_letter_code
_entity_poly.pdbx_strand_id
1 'polypeptide(L)'
;MGNGHDTCWLCGLVGEAGRVYAFDVQPEALTRTRERLEAAGLFGRAKLYCAGHEHMAEYVAEPVDVIMFNLGWLPGTAHAVTTRVDTTLTAIGAGLELLRPDGIMTICIYPGHPEGARELDAITRWTEGLDPKAFDVIQKRYLNQMNDPPQLIAVKRNRQRHK
;
A
#
# COMPACT_ATOMS: atom_id res chain seq x y z
N MET A 1 -1.20 7.89 -0.48
CA MET A 1 -1.49 8.53 0.85
C MET A 1 -2.84 9.25 0.89
N GLY A 2 -3.31 9.78 -0.21
CA GLY A 2 -4.63 10.37 -0.35
C GLY A 2 -4.90 11.51 0.64
N ASN A 3 -6.02 11.44 1.35
CA ASN A 3 -6.39 12.45 2.37
C ASN A 3 -5.66 12.26 3.73
N GLY A 4 -4.69 11.34 3.83
CA GLY A 4 -3.84 11.15 5.01
C GLY A 4 -4.46 10.37 6.16
N HIS A 5 -5.63 9.76 6.01
CA HIS A 5 -6.27 9.01 7.08
C HIS A 5 -5.44 7.80 7.51
N ASP A 6 -5.04 6.95 6.55
CA ASP A 6 -4.24 5.76 6.82
C ASP A 6 -2.85 6.14 7.33
N THR A 7 -2.23 7.17 6.74
CA THR A 7 -0.92 7.68 7.17
C THR A 7 -0.96 8.16 8.62
N CYS A 8 -1.99 8.94 8.99
CA CYS A 8 -2.16 9.43 10.36
C CYS A 8 -2.39 8.28 11.35
N TRP A 9 -3.23 7.30 10.98
CA TRP A 9 -3.50 6.13 11.80
C TRP A 9 -2.22 5.29 12.02
N LEU A 10 -1.45 5.03 10.96
CA LEU A 10 -0.17 4.33 11.06
C LEU A 10 0.83 5.08 11.94
N CYS A 11 0.93 6.41 11.82
CA CYS A 11 1.78 7.23 12.68
C CYS A 11 1.40 7.14 14.16
N GLY A 12 0.11 6.93 14.47
CA GLY A 12 -0.35 6.65 15.83
C GLY A 12 0.14 5.29 16.35
N LEU A 13 0.18 4.27 15.49
CA LEU A 13 0.54 2.90 15.86
C LEU A 13 2.05 2.66 16.02
N VAL A 14 2.87 3.28 15.17
CA VAL A 14 4.33 3.01 15.17
C VAL A 14 5.07 3.55 16.40
N GLY A 15 4.43 4.36 17.23
CA GLY A 15 5.04 4.94 18.41
C GLY A 15 6.08 6.03 18.12
N GLU A 16 6.81 6.47 19.14
CA GLU A 16 7.75 7.59 19.03
C GLU A 16 9.00 7.25 18.21
N ALA A 17 9.49 6.03 18.33
CA ALA A 17 10.67 5.55 17.63
C ALA A 17 10.36 5.06 16.19
N GLY A 18 9.09 4.82 15.86
CA GLY A 18 8.68 4.33 14.56
C GLY A 18 8.64 5.40 13.48
N ARG A 19 8.59 4.95 12.22
CA ARG A 19 8.57 5.82 11.05
C ARG A 19 7.55 5.32 10.03
N VAL A 20 6.83 6.26 9.40
CA VAL A 20 5.91 5.99 8.29
C VAL A 20 6.40 6.72 7.05
N TYR A 21 6.59 6.00 5.97
CA TYR A 21 6.92 6.52 4.64
C TYR A 21 5.64 6.52 3.81
N ALA A 22 5.22 7.67 3.30
CA ALA A 22 3.98 7.79 2.55
C ALA A 22 4.21 8.44 1.19
N PHE A 23 3.63 7.84 0.15
CA PHE A 23 3.82 8.21 -1.25
C PHE A 23 2.51 8.63 -1.88
N ASP A 24 2.54 9.67 -2.68
CA ASP A 24 1.47 10.08 -3.59
C ASP A 24 2.04 10.92 -4.72
N VAL A 25 1.47 10.82 -5.90
CA VAL A 25 1.88 11.62 -7.06
C VAL A 25 1.24 13.01 -7.07
N GLN A 26 0.22 13.23 -6.24
CA GLN A 26 -0.57 14.46 -6.20
C GLN A 26 -0.08 15.38 -5.07
N PRO A 27 0.41 16.61 -5.35
CA PRO A 27 0.86 17.55 -4.33
C PRO A 27 -0.22 17.89 -3.30
N GLU A 28 -1.49 17.90 -3.72
CA GLU A 28 -2.64 18.17 -2.84
C GLU A 28 -2.79 17.08 -1.77
N ALA A 29 -2.49 15.82 -2.10
CA ALA A 29 -2.51 14.73 -1.14
C ALA A 29 -1.43 14.91 -0.05
N LEU A 30 -0.24 15.39 -0.43
CA LEU A 30 0.82 15.70 0.51
C LEU A 30 0.40 16.83 1.47
N THR A 31 -0.17 17.91 0.92
CA THR A 31 -0.63 19.07 1.71
C THR A 31 -1.67 18.64 2.74
N ARG A 32 -2.73 17.94 2.31
CA ARG A 32 -3.79 17.44 3.20
C ARG A 32 -3.27 16.48 4.27
N THR A 33 -2.34 15.60 3.87
CA THR A 33 -1.74 14.64 4.79
C THR A 33 -0.88 15.35 5.84
N ARG A 34 -0.08 16.33 5.43
CA ARG A 34 0.74 17.15 6.34
C ARG A 34 -0.13 17.87 7.36
N GLU A 35 -1.14 18.62 6.91
CA GLU A 35 -2.07 19.34 7.80
C GLU A 35 -2.72 18.42 8.82
N ARG A 36 -3.16 17.23 8.39
CA ARG A 36 -3.74 16.23 9.29
C ARG A 36 -2.75 15.72 10.33
N LEU A 37 -1.52 15.45 9.93
CA LEU A 37 -0.45 14.97 10.84
C LEU A 37 -0.01 16.05 11.83
N GLU A 38 0.08 17.30 11.40
CA GLU A 38 0.41 18.45 12.26
C GLU A 38 -0.69 18.68 13.29
N ALA A 39 -1.96 18.66 12.87
CA ALA A 39 -3.10 18.77 13.76
C ALA A 39 -3.17 17.64 14.81
N ALA A 40 -2.67 16.46 14.48
CA ALA A 40 -2.60 15.30 15.38
C ALA A 40 -1.29 15.24 16.21
N GLY A 41 -0.32 16.14 16.00
CA GLY A 41 0.99 16.10 16.64
C GLY A 41 1.87 14.90 16.22
N LEU A 42 1.61 14.34 15.04
CA LEU A 42 2.24 13.10 14.56
C LEU A 42 3.21 13.33 13.38
N PHE A 43 3.36 14.56 12.89
CA PHE A 43 4.15 14.85 11.69
C PHE A 43 5.62 14.38 11.80
N GLY A 44 6.20 14.47 13.01
CA GLY A 44 7.58 14.00 13.26
C GLY A 44 7.82 12.50 13.01
N ARG A 45 6.76 11.69 12.90
CA ARG A 45 6.82 10.25 12.63
C ARG A 45 6.66 9.90 11.16
N ALA A 46 6.38 10.89 10.28
CA ALA A 46 6.12 10.67 8.87
C ALA A 46 7.20 11.28 7.99
N LYS A 47 7.47 10.62 6.86
CA LYS A 47 8.16 11.16 5.69
C LYS A 47 7.21 11.09 4.51
N LEU A 48 6.88 12.22 3.93
CA LEU A 48 5.94 12.34 2.80
C LEU A 48 6.71 12.60 1.51
N TYR A 49 6.42 11.81 0.48
CA TYR A 49 7.08 11.90 -0.82
C TYR A 49 6.07 12.16 -1.93
N CYS A 50 6.31 13.21 -2.73
CA CYS A 50 5.58 13.47 -3.97
C CYS A 50 6.20 12.63 -5.09
N ALA A 51 5.92 11.33 -5.06
CA ALA A 51 6.47 10.36 -6.00
C ALA A 51 5.51 9.19 -6.17
N GLY A 52 5.61 8.49 -7.29
CA GLY A 52 4.89 7.24 -7.51
C GLY A 52 5.38 6.14 -6.56
N HIS A 53 4.47 5.28 -6.14
CA HIS A 53 4.78 4.19 -5.23
C HIS A 53 5.78 3.18 -5.81
N GLU A 54 5.90 3.11 -7.13
CA GLU A 54 6.89 2.29 -7.84
C GLU A 54 8.33 2.67 -7.56
N HIS A 55 8.56 3.91 -7.09
CA HIS A 55 9.88 4.44 -6.74
C HIS A 55 10.22 4.26 -5.25
N MET A 56 9.39 3.56 -4.46
CA MET A 56 9.59 3.50 -3.00
C MET A 56 11.00 3.05 -2.58
N ALA A 57 11.62 2.13 -3.31
CA ALA A 57 12.97 1.64 -3.01
C ALA A 57 14.07 2.70 -3.17
N GLU A 58 13.81 3.79 -3.88
CA GLU A 58 14.75 4.92 -4.01
C GLU A 58 14.77 5.81 -2.76
N TYR A 59 13.69 5.77 -1.97
CA TYR A 59 13.49 6.64 -0.80
C TYR A 59 13.58 5.89 0.53
N VAL A 60 13.33 4.57 0.53
CA VAL A 60 13.32 3.73 1.72
C VAL A 60 14.47 2.74 1.62
N ALA A 61 15.51 2.96 2.42
CA ALA A 61 16.73 2.13 2.42
C ALA A 61 16.69 1.03 3.51
N GLU A 62 15.75 1.09 4.43
CA GLU A 62 15.65 0.18 5.57
C GLU A 62 14.48 -0.81 5.41
N PRO A 63 14.61 -2.05 5.92
CA PRO A 63 13.49 -2.98 5.92
C PRO A 63 12.32 -2.46 6.75
N VAL A 64 11.10 -2.70 6.27
CA VAL A 64 9.86 -2.25 6.90
C VAL A 64 9.04 -3.42 7.43
N ASP A 65 8.25 -3.16 8.48
CA ASP A 65 7.37 -4.18 9.11
C ASP A 65 6.07 -4.37 8.33
N VAL A 66 5.52 -3.26 7.81
CA VAL A 66 4.20 -3.24 7.18
C VAL A 66 4.24 -2.35 5.96
N ILE A 67 3.60 -2.81 4.88
CA ILE A 67 3.33 -2.02 3.68
C ILE A 67 1.82 -2.05 3.43
N MET A 68 1.22 -0.88 3.17
CA MET A 68 -0.20 -0.77 2.86
C MET A 68 -0.39 -0.08 1.52
N PHE A 69 -1.03 -0.78 0.59
CA PHE A 69 -1.55 -0.21 -0.64
C PHE A 69 -3.06 -0.02 -0.52
N ASN A 70 -3.52 1.18 -0.82
CA ASN A 70 -4.92 1.50 -1.00
C ASN A 70 -5.06 2.05 -2.43
N LEU A 71 -5.35 1.16 -3.38
CA LEU A 71 -5.32 1.44 -4.81
C LEU A 71 -6.58 2.21 -5.24
N GLY A 72 -6.47 3.00 -6.31
CA GLY A 72 -7.59 3.76 -6.85
C GLY A 72 -7.24 5.24 -7.07
N TRP A 73 -8.18 6.13 -6.78
CA TRP A 73 -8.05 7.58 -6.97
C TRP A 73 -8.25 8.34 -5.64
N LEU A 74 -7.80 9.59 -5.62
CA LEU A 74 -8.01 10.47 -4.47
C LEU A 74 -9.51 10.83 -4.35
N PRO A 75 -10.18 10.48 -3.24
CA PRO A 75 -11.58 10.81 -3.04
C PRO A 75 -11.82 12.33 -3.10
N GLY A 76 -12.87 12.74 -3.83
CA GLY A 76 -13.25 14.15 -3.99
C GLY A 76 -12.52 14.90 -5.10
N THR A 77 -11.76 14.20 -5.95
CA THR A 77 -11.18 14.75 -7.20
C THR A 77 -11.83 14.12 -8.43
N ALA A 78 -11.69 14.78 -9.59
CA ALA A 78 -12.02 14.14 -10.86
C ALA A 78 -11.12 12.89 -11.00
N HIS A 79 -11.67 11.76 -11.43
CA HIS A 79 -10.98 10.44 -11.57
C HIS A 79 -9.83 10.44 -12.61
N ALA A 80 -9.17 11.59 -12.82
CA ALA A 80 -8.13 11.77 -13.82
C ALA A 80 -6.82 11.07 -13.48
N VAL A 81 -6.56 10.84 -12.17
CA VAL A 81 -5.37 10.15 -11.69
C VAL A 81 -5.80 8.94 -10.89
N THR A 82 -5.49 7.75 -11.40
CA THR A 82 -5.73 6.45 -10.76
C THR A 82 -4.46 5.62 -10.82
N THR A 83 -4.35 4.61 -9.95
CA THR A 83 -3.29 3.61 -10.02
C THR A 83 -3.37 2.82 -11.33
N ARG A 84 -2.25 2.28 -11.77
CA ARG A 84 -2.13 1.52 -13.03
C ARG A 84 -1.45 0.18 -12.74
N VAL A 85 -1.83 -0.84 -13.49
CA VAL A 85 -1.33 -2.21 -13.31
C VAL A 85 0.20 -2.27 -13.32
N ASP A 86 0.85 -1.62 -14.29
CA ASP A 86 2.31 -1.65 -14.47
C ASP A 86 3.06 -1.05 -13.27
N THR A 87 2.69 0.16 -12.84
CA THR A 87 3.31 0.82 -11.69
C THR A 87 2.96 0.11 -10.38
N THR A 88 1.74 -0.41 -10.25
CA THR A 88 1.31 -1.16 -9.07
C THR A 88 2.10 -2.46 -8.91
N LEU A 89 2.27 -3.27 -9.96
CA LEU A 89 3.06 -4.50 -9.87
C LEU A 89 4.54 -4.22 -9.58
N THR A 90 5.12 -3.17 -10.19
CA THR A 90 6.48 -2.71 -9.87
C THR A 90 6.61 -2.35 -8.39
N ALA A 91 5.65 -1.59 -7.86
CA ALA A 91 5.63 -1.19 -6.46
C ALA A 91 5.47 -2.38 -5.49
N ILE A 92 4.61 -3.35 -5.82
CA ILE A 92 4.44 -4.58 -5.02
C ILE A 92 5.76 -5.36 -4.98
N GLY A 93 6.42 -5.54 -6.14
CA GLY A 93 7.72 -6.20 -6.21
C GLY A 93 8.77 -5.51 -5.34
N ALA A 94 8.95 -4.20 -5.50
CA ALA A 94 9.85 -3.40 -4.68
C ALA A 94 9.51 -3.48 -3.18
N GLY A 95 8.23 -3.45 -2.85
CA GLY A 95 7.75 -3.57 -1.48
C GLY A 95 8.07 -4.93 -0.84
N LEU A 96 7.96 -6.03 -1.58
CA LEU A 96 8.33 -7.36 -1.06
C LEU A 96 9.82 -7.47 -0.74
N GLU A 97 10.69 -6.80 -1.51
CA GLU A 97 12.12 -6.75 -1.21
C GLU A 97 12.41 -5.96 0.07
N LEU A 98 11.68 -4.85 0.30
CA LEU A 98 11.80 -4.03 1.51
C LEU A 98 11.17 -4.67 2.75
N LEU A 99 10.22 -5.58 2.58
CA LEU A 99 9.49 -6.18 3.69
C LEU A 99 10.42 -7.10 4.50
N ARG A 100 10.53 -6.90 5.82
CA ARG A 100 11.31 -7.78 6.68
C ARG A 100 10.67 -9.17 6.85
N PRO A 101 11.42 -10.19 7.26
CA PRO A 101 10.83 -11.47 7.68
C PRO A 101 9.72 -11.26 8.74
N ASP A 102 8.62 -11.97 8.62
CA ASP A 102 7.34 -11.80 9.33
C ASP A 102 6.60 -10.47 9.06
N GLY A 103 7.13 -9.63 8.19
CA GLY A 103 6.44 -8.42 7.74
C GLY A 103 5.22 -8.75 6.88
N ILE A 104 4.29 -7.81 6.81
CA ILE A 104 3.00 -7.98 6.12
C ILE A 104 2.79 -6.84 5.12
N MET A 105 2.41 -7.20 3.90
CA MET A 105 1.90 -6.28 2.90
C MET A 105 0.40 -6.47 2.75
N THR A 106 -0.37 -5.38 2.74
CA THR A 106 -1.79 -5.41 2.42
C THR A 106 -2.08 -4.57 1.20
N ILE A 107 -2.93 -5.07 0.32
CA ILE A 107 -3.31 -4.43 -0.95
C ILE A 107 -4.84 -4.40 -1.01
N CYS A 108 -5.41 -3.23 -0.80
CA CYS A 108 -6.84 -2.99 -0.95
C CYS A 108 -7.11 -2.53 -2.38
N ILE A 109 -7.97 -3.27 -3.09
CA ILE A 109 -8.27 -3.10 -4.51
C ILE A 109 -9.75 -2.80 -4.67
N TYR A 110 -10.10 -1.83 -5.50
CA TYR A 110 -11.47 -1.39 -5.77
C TYR A 110 -11.88 -1.77 -7.20
N PRO A 111 -12.43 -2.99 -7.43
CA PRO A 111 -12.71 -3.51 -8.76
C PRO A 111 -13.93 -2.90 -9.44
N GLY A 112 -14.67 -2.01 -8.79
CA GLY A 112 -15.90 -1.40 -9.30
C GLY A 112 -15.74 -0.48 -10.52
N HIS A 113 -14.56 -0.45 -11.15
CA HIS A 113 -14.28 0.26 -12.40
C HIS A 113 -13.28 -0.54 -13.25
N PRO A 114 -13.21 -0.28 -14.59
CA PRO A 114 -12.45 -1.13 -15.50
C PRO A 114 -10.96 -1.29 -15.15
N GLU A 115 -10.29 -0.23 -14.70
CA GLU A 115 -8.87 -0.32 -14.32
C GLU A 115 -8.70 -1.10 -13.00
N GLY A 116 -9.57 -0.87 -12.01
CA GLY A 116 -9.54 -1.63 -10.75
C GLY A 116 -9.81 -3.13 -10.95
N ALA A 117 -10.67 -3.50 -11.91
CA ALA A 117 -10.88 -4.90 -12.28
C ALA A 117 -9.63 -5.51 -12.91
N ARG A 118 -8.92 -4.76 -13.77
CA ARG A 118 -7.63 -5.18 -14.35
C ARG A 118 -6.54 -5.32 -13.29
N GLU A 119 -6.47 -4.37 -12.35
CA GLU A 119 -5.53 -4.43 -11.22
C GLU A 119 -5.78 -5.67 -10.37
N LEU A 120 -7.05 -5.96 -10.04
CA LEU A 120 -7.41 -7.14 -9.26
C LEU A 120 -6.96 -8.43 -9.94
N ASP A 121 -7.25 -8.60 -11.24
CA ASP A 121 -6.86 -9.78 -12.01
C ASP A 121 -5.32 -9.91 -12.09
N ALA A 122 -4.63 -8.83 -12.41
CA ALA A 122 -3.17 -8.82 -12.55
C ALA A 122 -2.46 -9.10 -11.21
N ILE A 123 -2.89 -8.46 -10.11
CA ILE A 123 -2.30 -8.65 -8.79
C ILE A 123 -2.58 -10.06 -8.27
N THR A 124 -3.79 -10.59 -8.47
CA THR A 124 -4.15 -11.95 -8.08
C THR A 124 -3.23 -12.96 -8.77
N ARG A 125 -3.11 -12.92 -10.09
CA ARG A 125 -2.23 -13.83 -10.84
C ARG A 125 -0.77 -13.70 -10.44
N TRP A 126 -0.31 -12.48 -10.22
CA TRP A 126 1.07 -12.23 -9.82
C TRP A 126 1.37 -12.80 -8.44
N THR A 127 0.46 -12.61 -7.48
CA THR A 127 0.63 -13.12 -6.11
C THR A 127 0.47 -14.64 -6.01
N GLU A 128 -0.37 -15.27 -6.86
CA GLU A 128 -0.45 -16.73 -6.99
C GLU A 128 0.87 -17.37 -7.45
N GLY A 129 1.70 -16.63 -8.18
CA GLY A 129 3.02 -17.06 -8.64
C GLY A 129 4.15 -16.93 -7.61
N LEU A 130 3.91 -16.39 -6.43
CA LEU A 130 4.93 -16.24 -5.38
C LEU A 130 5.34 -17.60 -4.80
N ASP A 131 6.64 -17.75 -4.48
CA ASP A 131 7.15 -18.96 -3.83
C ASP A 131 6.49 -19.16 -2.44
N PRO A 132 5.72 -20.25 -2.22
CA PRO A 132 5.03 -20.49 -0.95
C PRO A 132 5.98 -20.79 0.21
N LYS A 133 7.28 -21.01 -0.06
CA LYS A 133 8.29 -21.08 1.00
C LYS A 133 8.69 -19.71 1.52
N ALA A 134 8.62 -18.69 0.66
CA ALA A 134 9.01 -17.33 0.96
C ALA A 134 7.83 -16.46 1.41
N PHE A 135 6.63 -16.73 0.90
CA PHE A 135 5.46 -15.89 1.13
C PHE A 135 4.20 -16.72 1.35
N ASP A 136 3.36 -16.27 2.30
CA ASP A 136 1.98 -16.71 2.44
C ASP A 136 1.07 -15.62 1.86
N VAL A 137 0.13 -16.01 1.02
CA VAL A 137 -0.81 -15.09 0.37
C VAL A 137 -2.23 -15.47 0.73
N ILE A 138 -3.04 -14.50 1.15
CA ILE A 138 -4.47 -14.66 1.35
C ILE A 138 -5.24 -13.58 0.59
N GLN A 139 -6.42 -13.95 0.10
CA GLN A 139 -7.37 -13.02 -0.49
C GLN A 139 -8.67 -13.03 0.32
N LYS A 140 -9.13 -11.84 0.72
CA LYS A 140 -10.43 -11.63 1.36
C LYS A 140 -11.37 -10.97 0.38
N ARG A 141 -12.52 -11.62 0.11
CA ARG A 141 -13.61 -11.09 -0.72
C ARG A 141 -14.95 -11.33 -0.05
N TYR A 142 -15.92 -10.51 -0.38
CA TYR A 142 -17.31 -10.75 0.02
C TYR A 142 -17.95 -11.74 -0.95
N LEU A 143 -18.59 -12.80 -0.44
CA LEU A 143 -19.22 -13.84 -1.27
C LEU A 143 -20.65 -13.50 -1.67
N ASN A 144 -21.32 -12.65 -0.91
CA ASN A 144 -22.74 -12.34 -1.03
C ASN A 144 -23.03 -10.86 -1.33
N GLN A 145 -22.01 -10.06 -1.59
CA GLN A 145 -22.19 -8.66 -1.97
C GLN A 145 -22.11 -8.52 -3.50
N MET A 146 -23.07 -7.76 -4.03
CA MET A 146 -23.10 -7.35 -5.43
C MET A 146 -22.29 -6.05 -5.61
N ASN A 147 -22.08 -5.61 -6.86
CA ASN A 147 -21.44 -4.34 -7.20
C ASN A 147 -19.94 -4.26 -6.88
N ASP A 148 -19.22 -5.36 -7.04
CA ASP A 148 -17.75 -5.42 -6.99
C ASP A 148 -17.15 -4.69 -5.78
N PRO A 149 -17.47 -5.12 -4.54
CA PRO A 149 -16.96 -4.49 -3.34
C PRO A 149 -15.43 -4.58 -3.27
N PRO A 150 -14.77 -3.72 -2.49
CA PRO A 150 -13.33 -3.77 -2.30
C PRO A 150 -12.86 -5.15 -1.85
N GLN A 151 -11.73 -5.59 -2.40
CA GLN A 151 -11.07 -6.85 -2.04
C GLN A 151 -9.71 -6.57 -1.43
N LEU A 152 -9.28 -7.43 -0.52
CA LEU A 152 -7.99 -7.32 0.15
C LEU A 152 -7.13 -8.54 -0.20
N ILE A 153 -5.92 -8.28 -0.70
CA ILE A 153 -4.86 -9.29 -0.76
C ILE A 153 -3.86 -8.95 0.34
N ALA A 154 -3.50 -9.94 1.15
CA ALA A 154 -2.44 -9.81 2.13
C ALA A 154 -1.32 -10.81 1.85
N VAL A 155 -0.09 -10.32 1.87
CA VAL A 155 1.12 -11.12 1.65
C VAL A 155 1.98 -11.01 2.91
N LYS A 156 2.30 -12.15 3.51
CA LYS A 156 3.24 -12.24 4.62
C LYS A 156 4.57 -12.79 4.12
N ARG A 157 5.69 -12.14 4.45
CA ARG A 157 7.02 -12.66 4.20
C ARG A 157 7.40 -13.68 5.28
N ASN A 158 7.69 -14.92 4.89
CA ASN A 158 8.06 -15.98 5.81
C ASN A 158 9.52 -15.85 6.26
N ARG A 159 9.83 -16.32 7.47
CA ARG A 159 11.22 -16.52 7.89
C ARG A 159 11.84 -17.64 7.06
N GLN A 160 13.00 -17.40 6.49
CA GLN A 160 13.78 -18.50 5.94
C GLN A 160 14.15 -19.45 7.12
N ARG A 161 13.58 -20.67 7.10
CA ARG A 161 14.02 -21.70 8.03
C ARG A 161 15.37 -22.18 7.54
N HIS A 162 16.43 -21.75 8.21
CA HIS A 162 17.72 -22.42 8.05
C HIS A 162 17.54 -23.87 8.50
N LYS A 163 17.73 -24.80 7.55
CA LYS A 163 17.85 -26.24 7.87
C LYS A 163 19.21 -26.51 8.50
#